data_ad61b2c1e565a2b541f24af558ccec9e
#
_entry.id   ad61b2c1e565a2b541f24af558ccec9e
#
_cell.length_a   1.000
_cell.length_b   1.000
_cell.length_c   1.000
_cell.angle_alpha   90.00
_cell.angle_beta   90.00
_cell.angle_gamma   90.00
#
_symmetry.space_group_name_H-M   'P 1'
#
loop_
_entity.id
_entity.type
_entity.pdbx_description
1 polymer ?
#
loop_
_entity_poly.entity_id
_entity_poly.type
_entity_poly.pdbx_seq_one_letter_code
_entity_poly.pdbx_strand_id
1 'polypeptide(L)'
;MDKYIIMNKNIPLVKTTMSAAGYITEVLQIYNPEAFPVGIFTDDFNKLADKLNQWWRSRIIPASRDGLRYILHLYDVESPAVLSKRSLGLSLSDQYWLKPVGSELTWQEVNFFTNDFSKELGEAFFQKESSRPAINPFTPDASSNGWLKKKWVKINGVTYLAKAGSVPLLQQPYNEIAAANVAEALTIKHVPYELIIEDNRPLCLCPNFITTETEFVPAYFVKDILPKSNNDSVYGHFLRCCDYLQIPDVAGYLQQMLCLDYLIENSDRHYGNFGFIRDANSLKFLGPAPLFDNGTSLWCESLNSEIGTELPAMPFKDTQKKQLALVKECLIDINGIDACAEIVRNTLSTSPYLDKERVTRISEAVGNRARGLKNYLSKLN
;
A
#
# COMPACT_ATOMS: atom_id res chain seq x y z
N MET A 1 25.47 -7.87 19.51
CA MET A 1 24.54 -6.99 18.76
C MET A 1 25.24 -6.53 17.50
N ASP A 2 24.60 -6.71 16.35
CA ASP A 2 25.17 -6.34 15.07
C ASP A 2 25.00 -4.82 14.86
N LYS A 3 25.98 -4.21 14.21
CA LYS A 3 25.94 -2.78 13.91
C LYS A 3 25.64 -2.55 12.42
N TYR A 4 24.69 -1.64 12.17
CA TYR A 4 24.27 -1.27 10.81
C TYR A 4 24.29 0.25 10.65
N ILE A 5 24.42 0.70 9.42
CA ILE A 5 24.13 2.07 9.02
C ILE A 5 22.83 2.02 8.19
N ILE A 6 21.83 2.78 8.61
CA ILE A 6 20.65 3.02 7.75
C ILE A 6 21.09 3.99 6.67
N MET A 7 20.84 3.64 5.42
CA MET A 7 21.23 4.37 4.23
C MET A 7 20.00 4.83 3.46
N ASN A 8 20.10 5.95 2.75
CA ASN A 8 19.26 6.28 1.60
C ASN A 8 20.15 6.27 0.36
N LYS A 9 19.94 5.31 -0.56
CA LYS A 9 20.92 5.01 -1.61
C LYS A 9 22.32 4.86 -0.99
N ASN A 10 23.29 5.70 -1.40
CA ASN A 10 24.64 5.69 -0.84
C ASN A 10 24.87 6.77 0.25
N ILE A 11 23.82 7.46 0.68
CA ILE A 11 23.89 8.48 1.73
C ILE A 11 23.68 7.80 3.10
N PRO A 12 24.67 7.83 4.01
CA PRO A 12 24.50 7.30 5.35
C PRO A 12 23.64 8.25 6.19
N LEU A 13 22.63 7.71 6.89
CA LEU A 13 21.72 8.48 7.75
C LEU A 13 22.14 8.38 9.21
N VAL A 14 22.17 7.16 9.71
CA VAL A 14 22.34 6.89 11.13
C VAL A 14 22.94 5.51 11.36
N LYS A 15 23.89 5.42 12.28
CA LYS A 15 24.46 4.16 12.76
C LYS A 15 23.68 3.65 13.95
N THR A 16 23.28 2.39 13.89
CA THR A 16 22.42 1.74 14.90
C THR A 16 22.98 0.39 15.32
N THR A 17 22.51 -0.11 16.46
CA THR A 17 22.60 -1.52 16.83
C THR A 17 21.28 -2.22 16.58
N MET A 18 21.33 -3.51 16.24
CA MET A 18 20.15 -4.36 16.08
C MET A 18 20.24 -5.61 16.96
N SER A 19 19.11 -6.03 17.52
CA SER A 19 18.98 -7.27 18.27
C SER A 19 19.09 -8.50 17.37
N ALA A 20 19.28 -9.69 17.96
CA ALA A 20 19.18 -10.96 17.23
C ALA A 20 17.80 -11.13 16.58
N ALA A 21 16.72 -10.66 17.24
CA ALA A 21 15.36 -10.69 16.70
C ALA A 21 15.10 -9.70 15.55
N GLY A 22 16.10 -8.93 15.11
CA GLY A 22 16.00 -8.04 13.95
C GLY A 22 15.39 -6.66 14.22
N TYR A 23 15.37 -6.18 15.46
CA TYR A 23 14.85 -4.85 15.83
C TYR A 23 15.98 -3.87 16.19
N ILE A 24 15.78 -2.59 15.89
CA ILE A 24 16.69 -1.50 16.26
C ILE A 24 16.66 -1.33 17.78
N THR A 25 17.82 -1.29 18.42
CA THR A 25 17.95 -1.19 19.90
C THR A 25 18.57 0.10 20.36
N GLU A 26 19.44 0.72 19.56
CA GLU A 26 20.15 1.93 19.96
C GLU A 26 20.60 2.74 18.74
N VAL A 27 20.59 4.04 18.85
CA VAL A 27 21.20 5.00 17.93
C VAL A 27 22.62 5.33 18.42
N LEU A 28 23.62 5.12 17.58
CA LEU A 28 25.02 5.35 17.94
C LEU A 28 25.57 6.67 17.41
N GLN A 29 25.17 7.05 16.18
CA GLN A 29 25.66 8.24 15.49
C GLN A 29 24.71 8.66 14.39
N ILE A 30 24.45 9.95 14.25
CA ILE A 30 23.69 10.56 13.16
C ILE A 30 24.66 11.15 12.16
N TYR A 31 24.44 10.94 10.85
CA TYR A 31 25.26 11.45 9.75
C TYR A 31 24.53 12.55 8.96
N ASN A 32 23.34 12.28 8.44
CA ASN A 32 22.59 13.17 7.56
C ASN A 32 21.11 13.28 8.02
N PRO A 33 20.78 14.24 8.91
CA PRO A 33 19.44 14.42 9.44
C PRO A 33 18.35 14.65 8.38
N GLU A 34 18.67 15.43 7.35
CA GLU A 34 17.73 15.79 6.27
C GLU A 34 17.34 14.63 5.35
N ALA A 35 18.14 13.56 5.33
CA ALA A 35 17.88 12.41 4.45
C ALA A 35 16.98 11.34 5.09
N PHE A 36 16.49 11.57 6.31
CA PHE A 36 15.63 10.59 7.01
C PHE A 36 14.27 10.41 6.34
N PRO A 37 13.61 9.26 6.56
CA PRO A 37 12.22 9.10 6.21
C PRO A 37 11.34 10.16 6.87
N VAL A 38 10.26 10.56 6.21
CA VAL A 38 9.36 11.63 6.68
C VAL A 38 8.87 11.37 8.12
N GLY A 39 8.99 12.38 8.96
CA GLY A 39 8.49 12.36 10.34
C GLY A 39 9.34 11.55 11.35
N ILE A 40 10.45 10.96 10.92
CA ILE A 40 11.25 10.07 11.76
C ILE A 40 12.32 10.84 12.54
N PHE A 41 12.97 11.84 11.95
CA PHE A 41 14.08 12.52 12.60
C PHE A 41 13.68 13.26 13.89
N THR A 42 14.55 13.20 14.90
CA THR A 42 14.55 14.00 16.13
C THR A 42 15.96 14.00 16.73
N ASP A 43 16.37 15.06 17.42
CA ASP A 43 17.67 15.19 18.08
C ASP A 43 17.82 14.34 19.35
N ASP A 44 16.70 13.88 19.92
CA ASP A 44 16.69 12.98 21.07
C ASP A 44 16.96 11.54 20.62
N PHE A 45 18.11 10.99 20.93
CA PHE A 45 18.55 9.67 20.51
C PHE A 45 17.63 8.52 20.93
N ASN A 46 17.03 8.61 22.13
CA ASN A 46 16.12 7.58 22.60
C ASN A 46 14.81 7.62 21.80
N LYS A 47 14.24 8.80 21.62
CA LYS A 47 13.05 8.99 20.78
C LYS A 47 13.33 8.64 19.32
N LEU A 48 14.53 8.93 18.83
CA LEU A 48 14.94 8.57 17.47
C LEU A 48 15.00 7.05 17.30
N ALA A 49 15.54 6.31 18.27
CA ALA A 49 15.57 4.85 18.25
C ALA A 49 14.15 4.26 18.19
N ASP A 50 13.21 4.81 18.99
CA ASP A 50 11.80 4.37 18.98
C ASP A 50 11.12 4.66 17.63
N LYS A 51 11.29 5.88 17.09
CA LYS A 51 10.74 6.26 15.78
C LYS A 51 11.33 5.44 14.62
N LEU A 52 12.64 5.20 14.65
CA LEU A 52 13.30 4.33 13.68
C LEU A 52 12.78 2.89 13.79
N ASN A 53 12.54 2.40 14.99
CA ASN A 53 12.01 1.06 15.20
C ASN A 53 10.54 0.95 14.73
N GLN A 54 9.74 2.00 14.93
CA GLN A 54 8.37 2.09 14.38
C GLN A 54 8.38 2.09 12.84
N TRP A 55 9.26 2.90 12.23
CA TRP A 55 9.46 2.91 10.79
C TRP A 55 9.95 1.56 10.28
N TRP A 56 10.92 0.94 10.96
CA TRP A 56 11.42 -0.38 10.63
C TRP A 56 10.32 -1.44 10.66
N ARG A 57 9.45 -1.40 11.68
CA ARG A 57 8.30 -2.32 11.80
C ARG A 57 7.32 -2.19 10.64
N SER A 58 7.14 -1.00 10.05
CA SER A 58 6.29 -0.82 8.88
C SER A 58 6.84 -1.49 7.61
N ARG A 59 8.10 -1.92 7.63
CA ARG A 59 8.82 -2.62 6.55
C ARG A 59 8.92 -4.13 6.78
N ILE A 60 8.26 -4.65 7.79
CA ILE A 60 8.29 -6.06 8.16
C ILE A 60 6.97 -6.69 7.73
N ILE A 61 7.01 -7.95 7.28
CA ILE A 61 5.80 -8.71 6.98
C ILE A 61 4.90 -8.71 8.22
N PRO A 62 3.63 -8.26 8.12
CA PRO A 62 2.75 -8.17 9.28
C PRO A 62 2.40 -9.56 9.82
N ALA A 63 2.27 -9.66 11.15
CA ALA A 63 1.93 -10.91 11.84
C ALA A 63 0.58 -11.51 11.39
N SER A 64 -0.31 -10.69 10.85
CA SER A 64 -1.62 -11.09 10.30
C SER A 64 -1.55 -11.73 8.92
N ARG A 65 -0.36 -11.72 8.25
CA ARG A 65 -0.26 -12.31 6.90
C ARG A 65 -0.52 -13.82 6.95
N ASP A 66 -1.43 -14.26 6.09
CA ASP A 66 -1.71 -15.68 5.91
C ASP A 66 -0.46 -16.45 5.46
N GLY A 67 -0.17 -17.59 6.11
CA GLY A 67 1.01 -18.42 5.85
C GLY A 67 2.30 -17.97 6.54
N LEU A 68 2.35 -16.84 7.27
CA LEU A 68 3.59 -16.35 7.89
C LEU A 68 4.22 -17.36 8.85
N ARG A 69 3.45 -18.07 9.67
CA ARG A 69 3.99 -19.06 10.62
C ARG A 69 4.74 -20.19 9.91
N TYR A 70 4.18 -20.66 8.80
CA TYR A 70 4.84 -21.66 7.94
C TYR A 70 6.16 -21.11 7.38
N ILE A 71 6.17 -19.88 6.90
CA ILE A 71 7.36 -19.20 6.38
C ILE A 71 8.45 -19.09 7.47
N LEU A 72 8.12 -18.63 8.67
CA LEU A 72 9.09 -18.53 9.77
C LEU A 72 9.72 -19.88 10.12
N HIS A 73 8.90 -20.93 10.15
CA HIS A 73 9.40 -22.30 10.37
C HIS A 73 10.29 -22.77 9.21
N LEU A 74 9.91 -22.51 7.97
CA LEU A 74 10.65 -22.90 6.77
C LEU A 74 12.05 -22.26 6.71
N TYR A 75 12.17 -21.01 7.14
CA TYR A 75 13.44 -20.25 7.18
C TYR A 75 14.22 -20.41 8.48
N ASP A 76 13.70 -21.16 9.43
CA ASP A 76 14.29 -21.30 10.77
C ASP A 76 14.60 -19.93 11.39
N VAL A 77 13.58 -19.08 11.46
CA VAL A 77 13.68 -17.74 12.07
C VAL A 77 12.54 -17.50 13.05
N GLU A 78 12.87 -16.83 14.15
CA GLU A 78 11.92 -16.55 15.23
C GLU A 78 10.98 -15.37 14.93
N SER A 79 11.33 -14.51 13.97
CA SER A 79 10.65 -13.25 13.74
C SER A 79 10.72 -12.84 12.27
N PRO A 80 9.64 -12.25 11.70
CA PRO A 80 9.67 -11.69 10.34
C PRO A 80 10.68 -10.53 10.20
N ALA A 81 11.05 -9.86 11.29
CA ALA A 81 12.08 -8.82 11.27
C ALA A 81 13.47 -9.38 10.89
N VAL A 82 13.75 -10.65 11.22
CA VAL A 82 14.98 -11.33 10.81
C VAL A 82 15.02 -11.52 9.29
N LEU A 83 13.88 -11.82 8.64
CA LEU A 83 13.80 -11.91 7.17
C LEU A 83 14.12 -10.57 6.52
N SER A 84 13.48 -9.49 6.99
CA SER A 84 13.75 -8.13 6.50
C SER A 84 15.22 -7.73 6.72
N LYS A 85 15.81 -8.07 7.88
CA LYS A 85 17.23 -7.85 8.16
C LYS A 85 18.14 -8.61 7.20
N ARG A 86 17.82 -9.88 6.87
CA ARG A 86 18.59 -10.70 5.91
C ARG A 86 18.51 -10.15 4.49
N SER A 87 17.41 -9.48 4.12
CA SER A 87 17.23 -8.74 2.87
C SER A 87 17.76 -7.29 2.95
N LEU A 88 18.60 -6.96 3.94
CA LEU A 88 19.13 -5.63 4.18
C LEU A 88 18.04 -4.55 4.33
N GLY A 89 16.81 -4.91 4.66
CA GLY A 89 15.67 -3.99 4.74
C GLY A 89 15.27 -3.33 3.42
N LEU A 90 15.78 -3.81 2.30
CA LEU A 90 15.47 -3.29 0.98
C LEU A 90 13.99 -3.44 0.63
N SER A 91 13.46 -2.48 -0.11
CA SER A 91 12.08 -2.44 -0.58
C SER A 91 12.01 -1.97 -2.03
N LEU A 92 10.87 -2.19 -2.67
CA LEU A 92 10.53 -1.61 -3.97
C LEU A 92 9.64 -0.36 -3.85
N SER A 93 9.44 0.14 -2.64
CA SER A 93 8.68 1.37 -2.38
C SER A 93 9.53 2.60 -2.08
N ASP A 94 10.80 2.41 -1.74
CA ASP A 94 11.75 3.48 -1.41
C ASP A 94 13.21 3.03 -1.54
N GLN A 95 14.16 3.91 -1.18
CA GLN A 95 15.60 3.73 -1.38
C GLN A 95 16.37 3.47 -0.06
N TYR A 96 15.66 3.22 1.05
CA TYR A 96 16.29 2.98 2.35
C TYR A 96 16.71 1.53 2.53
N TRP A 97 17.90 1.31 3.16
CA TRP A 97 18.41 -0.02 3.43
C TRP A 97 19.39 -0.06 4.60
N LEU A 98 19.73 -1.26 5.05
CA LEU A 98 20.67 -1.52 6.14
C LEU A 98 22.03 -1.94 5.58
N LYS A 99 23.06 -1.09 5.72
CA LYS A 99 24.43 -1.45 5.40
C LYS A 99 25.12 -2.01 6.63
N PRO A 100 25.64 -3.27 6.63
CA PRO A 100 26.46 -3.78 7.72
C PRO A 100 27.70 -2.89 7.91
N VAL A 101 28.05 -2.57 9.15
CA VAL A 101 29.26 -1.79 9.44
C VAL A 101 30.49 -2.57 9.03
N GLY A 102 31.39 -1.95 8.27
CA GLY A 102 32.58 -2.59 7.69
C GLY A 102 32.35 -3.26 6.33
N SER A 103 31.13 -3.22 5.80
CA SER A 103 30.82 -3.71 4.45
C SER A 103 31.12 -2.62 3.39
N GLU A 104 31.64 -3.03 2.24
CA GLU A 104 31.87 -2.15 1.07
C GLU A 104 30.64 -2.09 0.13
N LEU A 105 29.53 -2.77 0.45
CA LEU A 105 28.32 -2.80 -0.37
C LEU A 105 27.85 -1.38 -0.73
N THR A 106 27.44 -1.23 -1.98
CA THR A 106 26.81 -0.02 -2.51
C THR A 106 25.33 -0.28 -2.83
N TRP A 107 24.51 0.78 -2.87
CA TRP A 107 23.10 0.64 -3.22
C TRP A 107 22.89 0.06 -4.62
N GLN A 108 23.75 0.38 -5.58
CA GLN A 108 23.72 -0.13 -6.95
C GLN A 108 23.83 -1.66 -7.00
N GLU A 109 24.63 -2.24 -6.12
CA GLU A 109 24.84 -3.70 -6.05
C GLU A 109 23.68 -4.45 -5.40
N VAL A 110 22.92 -3.79 -4.52
CA VAL A 110 21.93 -4.52 -3.66
C VAL A 110 20.48 -4.17 -3.94
N ASN A 111 20.17 -3.04 -4.60
CA ASN A 111 18.77 -2.62 -4.78
C ASN A 111 17.96 -3.61 -5.64
N PHE A 112 16.64 -3.68 -5.41
CA PHE A 112 15.72 -4.54 -6.16
C PHE A 112 15.13 -3.90 -7.43
N PHE A 113 15.42 -2.64 -7.70
CA PHE A 113 14.94 -1.96 -8.91
C PHE A 113 15.70 -2.41 -10.16
N THR A 114 17.03 -2.48 -10.06
CA THR A 114 17.93 -2.78 -11.19
C THR A 114 18.52 -4.19 -11.11
N ASN A 115 18.54 -4.81 -9.93
CA ASN A 115 19.06 -6.15 -9.74
C ASN A 115 17.93 -7.18 -9.70
N ASP A 116 18.27 -8.43 -9.99
CA ASP A 116 17.36 -9.54 -9.81
C ASP A 116 17.24 -9.89 -8.32
N PHE A 117 16.10 -10.45 -7.95
CA PHE A 117 15.81 -10.90 -6.61
C PHE A 117 15.21 -12.30 -6.62
N SER A 118 15.33 -12.99 -5.47
CA SER A 118 14.76 -14.32 -5.30
C SER A 118 13.25 -14.28 -5.28
N LYS A 119 12.62 -15.28 -5.89
CA LYS A 119 11.16 -15.48 -5.90
C LYS A 119 10.70 -16.48 -4.83
N GLU A 120 11.63 -17.22 -4.21
CA GLU A 120 11.30 -18.37 -3.37
C GLU A 120 10.45 -17.99 -2.15
N LEU A 121 10.71 -16.86 -1.50
CA LEU A 121 9.90 -16.39 -0.37
C LEU A 121 8.46 -16.06 -0.80
N GLY A 122 8.30 -15.35 -1.90
CA GLY A 122 6.99 -15.05 -2.47
C GLY A 122 6.24 -16.32 -2.84
N GLU A 123 6.88 -17.23 -3.56
CA GLU A 123 6.33 -18.54 -3.94
C GLU A 123 5.89 -19.35 -2.73
N ALA A 124 6.69 -19.36 -1.65
CA ALA A 124 6.39 -20.12 -0.45
C ALA A 124 5.06 -19.68 0.22
N PHE A 125 4.62 -18.42 0.08
CA PHE A 125 3.30 -18.00 0.55
C PHE A 125 2.14 -18.64 -0.24
N PHE A 126 2.38 -19.10 -1.46
CA PHE A 126 1.36 -19.70 -2.34
C PHE A 126 1.39 -21.23 -2.36
N GLN A 127 2.48 -21.86 -1.93
CA GLN A 127 2.62 -23.33 -1.92
C GLN A 127 1.82 -23.99 -0.78
N LYS A 128 1.35 -25.21 -1.04
CA LYS A 128 0.90 -26.14 0.01
C LYS A 128 2.13 -26.87 0.57
N GLU A 129 2.15 -27.11 1.88
CA GLU A 129 3.23 -27.69 2.69
C GLU A 129 3.82 -28.99 2.11
N SER A 130 4.71 -28.99 1.14
CA SER A 130 5.25 -30.25 0.60
C SER A 130 6.72 -30.29 0.17
N SER A 131 7.46 -29.19 0.19
CA SER A 131 8.90 -29.24 -0.15
C SER A 131 9.69 -28.14 0.56
N ARG A 132 10.89 -28.47 1.06
CA ARG A 132 11.87 -27.52 1.58
C ARG A 132 12.82 -27.12 0.44
N PRO A 133 12.60 -26.01 -0.28
CA PRO A 133 13.62 -25.48 -1.17
C PRO A 133 14.74 -24.85 -0.32
N ALA A 134 15.95 -24.85 -0.85
CA ALA A 134 17.01 -23.98 -0.32
C ALA A 134 16.63 -22.53 -0.65
N ILE A 135 16.13 -21.78 0.34
CA ILE A 135 15.46 -20.52 0.10
C ILE A 135 16.43 -19.36 0.33
N ASN A 136 16.60 -18.51 -0.69
CA ASN A 136 17.33 -17.25 -0.59
C ASN A 136 16.37 -16.16 -0.04
N PRO A 137 16.60 -15.61 1.16
CA PRO A 137 15.74 -14.56 1.74
C PRO A 137 15.95 -13.19 1.11
N PHE A 138 16.89 -13.02 0.18
CA PHE A 138 17.18 -11.73 -0.46
C PHE A 138 16.12 -11.40 -1.52
N THR A 139 15.02 -10.80 -1.07
CA THR A 139 13.83 -10.54 -1.87
C THR A 139 13.02 -9.38 -1.30
N PRO A 140 12.34 -8.57 -2.16
CA PRO A 140 11.42 -7.54 -1.71
C PRO A 140 10.17 -8.08 -0.99
N ASP A 141 9.87 -9.38 -1.12
CA ASP A 141 8.78 -10.02 -0.39
C ASP A 141 8.97 -9.97 1.13
N ALA A 142 10.22 -9.92 1.61
CA ALA A 142 10.56 -9.79 3.02
C ALA A 142 10.14 -8.45 3.64
N SER A 143 9.87 -7.43 2.82
CA SER A 143 9.44 -6.09 3.25
C SER A 143 8.04 -5.68 2.74
N SER A 144 7.26 -6.63 2.21
CA SER A 144 5.91 -6.34 1.70
C SER A 144 4.87 -6.30 2.82
N ASN A 145 4.02 -5.26 2.86
CA ASN A 145 2.95 -5.08 3.86
C ASN A 145 1.61 -5.68 3.43
N GLY A 146 0.63 -5.80 4.34
CA GLY A 146 -0.75 -6.26 4.13
C GLY A 146 -0.97 -7.75 4.42
N TRP A 147 -2.25 -8.15 4.66
CA TRP A 147 -2.62 -9.48 5.16
C TRP A 147 -2.86 -10.53 4.05
N LEU A 148 -3.27 -10.12 2.84
CA LEU A 148 -3.46 -11.04 1.71
C LEU A 148 -2.12 -11.61 1.24
N LYS A 149 -2.16 -12.83 0.69
CA LYS A 149 -1.01 -13.43 0.01
C LYS A 149 -0.61 -12.57 -1.17
N LYS A 150 0.66 -12.24 -1.26
CA LYS A 150 1.25 -11.46 -2.35
C LYS A 150 2.70 -11.81 -2.56
N LYS A 151 3.17 -11.60 -3.79
CA LYS A 151 4.58 -11.81 -4.17
C LYS A 151 5.00 -10.80 -5.23
N TRP A 152 6.27 -10.40 -5.20
CA TRP A 152 6.87 -9.63 -6.27
C TRP A 152 7.33 -10.53 -7.40
N VAL A 153 7.01 -10.14 -8.63
CA VAL A 153 7.40 -10.86 -9.85
C VAL A 153 7.92 -9.90 -10.90
N LYS A 154 8.89 -10.34 -11.71
CA LYS A 154 9.32 -9.63 -12.92
C LYS A 154 8.78 -10.35 -14.16
N ILE A 155 8.06 -9.63 -15.00
CA ILE A 155 7.48 -10.11 -16.26
C ILE A 155 7.94 -9.15 -17.35
N ASN A 156 8.70 -9.65 -18.34
CA ASN A 156 9.21 -8.84 -19.46
C ASN A 156 9.95 -7.56 -19.01
N GLY A 157 10.72 -7.65 -17.93
CA GLY A 157 11.49 -6.51 -17.39
C GLY A 157 10.69 -5.54 -16.50
N VAL A 158 9.37 -5.68 -16.41
CA VAL A 158 8.52 -4.90 -15.53
C VAL A 158 8.30 -5.63 -14.20
N THR A 159 8.41 -4.92 -13.10
CA THR A 159 8.19 -5.48 -11.76
C THR A 159 6.74 -5.25 -11.33
N TYR A 160 6.07 -6.32 -10.90
CA TYR A 160 4.69 -6.31 -10.43
C TYR A 160 4.58 -6.89 -9.03
N LEU A 161 3.65 -6.34 -8.23
CA LEU A 161 3.15 -7.00 -7.03
C LEU A 161 1.91 -7.83 -7.41
N ALA A 162 2.05 -9.14 -7.42
CA ALA A 162 0.94 -10.07 -7.63
C ALA A 162 0.20 -10.29 -6.31
N LYS A 163 -1.11 -10.00 -6.26
CA LYS A 163 -1.96 -10.10 -5.06
C LYS A 163 -3.04 -11.14 -5.29
N ALA A 164 -3.24 -12.05 -4.32
CA ALA A 164 -4.34 -13.02 -4.31
C ALA A 164 -5.58 -12.47 -3.60
N GLY A 165 -6.70 -13.17 -3.77
CA GLY A 165 -7.90 -12.97 -2.99
C GLY A 165 -8.03 -13.96 -1.82
N SER A 166 -8.94 -13.70 -0.90
CA SER A 166 -9.32 -14.60 0.18
C SER A 166 -10.40 -15.60 -0.26
N VAL A 167 -10.25 -16.84 0.20
CA VAL A 167 -11.30 -17.86 -0.01
C VAL A 167 -12.55 -17.54 0.84
N PRO A 168 -13.77 -17.97 0.45
CA PRO A 168 -14.04 -18.80 -0.73
C PRO A 168 -14.22 -18.03 -2.04
N LEU A 169 -14.46 -16.71 -2.01
CA LEU A 169 -14.93 -15.94 -3.16
C LEU A 169 -13.80 -15.46 -4.09
N LEU A 170 -12.56 -15.34 -3.57
CA LEU A 170 -11.41 -14.82 -4.32
C LEU A 170 -11.73 -13.52 -5.07
N GLN A 171 -12.59 -12.67 -4.49
CA GLN A 171 -13.17 -11.50 -5.16
C GLN A 171 -12.18 -10.34 -5.28
N GLN A 172 -11.22 -10.18 -4.33
CA GLN A 172 -10.34 -9.01 -4.26
C GLN A 172 -9.55 -8.73 -5.54
N PRO A 173 -8.97 -9.71 -6.28
CA PRO A 173 -8.33 -9.44 -7.56
C PRO A 173 -9.26 -8.81 -8.59
N TYR A 174 -10.51 -9.26 -8.66
CA TYR A 174 -11.52 -8.69 -9.56
C TYR A 174 -11.95 -7.28 -9.12
N ASN A 175 -12.00 -7.02 -7.80
CA ASN A 175 -12.29 -5.70 -7.28
C ASN A 175 -11.23 -4.67 -7.65
N GLU A 176 -9.93 -5.05 -7.61
CA GLU A 176 -8.84 -4.16 -8.07
C GLU A 176 -9.03 -3.76 -9.53
N ILE A 177 -9.37 -4.73 -10.40
CA ILE A 177 -9.63 -4.47 -11.82
C ILE A 177 -10.88 -3.59 -12.00
N ALA A 178 -11.97 -3.94 -11.31
CA ALA A 178 -13.21 -3.17 -11.40
C ALA A 178 -13.03 -1.72 -10.93
N ALA A 179 -12.33 -1.53 -9.81
CA ALA A 179 -12.03 -0.21 -9.28
C ALA A 179 -11.12 0.60 -10.20
N ALA A 180 -10.10 -0.03 -10.82
CA ALA A 180 -9.25 0.63 -11.81
C ALA A 180 -10.05 1.07 -13.04
N ASN A 181 -10.92 0.21 -13.59
CA ASN A 181 -11.78 0.56 -14.72
C ASN A 181 -12.81 1.66 -14.39
N VAL A 182 -13.33 1.67 -13.16
CA VAL A 182 -14.18 2.77 -12.66
C VAL A 182 -13.37 4.06 -12.55
N ALA A 183 -12.15 4.01 -11.99
CA ALA A 183 -11.29 5.17 -11.88
C ALA A 183 -10.91 5.76 -13.26
N GLU A 184 -10.66 4.89 -14.26
CA GLU A 184 -10.41 5.30 -15.65
C GLU A 184 -11.62 6.04 -16.23
N ALA A 185 -12.83 5.47 -16.10
CA ALA A 185 -14.07 6.11 -16.57
C ALA A 185 -14.33 7.48 -15.92
N LEU A 186 -13.83 7.69 -14.69
CA LEU A 186 -13.94 8.94 -13.95
C LEU A 186 -12.75 9.89 -14.14
N THR A 187 -11.78 9.55 -14.97
CA THR A 187 -10.53 10.29 -15.19
C THR A 187 -9.70 10.50 -13.90
N ILE A 188 -9.71 9.52 -13.03
CA ILE A 188 -8.94 9.51 -11.77
C ILE A 188 -7.61 8.80 -11.99
N LYS A 189 -6.50 9.42 -11.57
CA LYS A 189 -5.16 8.81 -11.64
C LYS A 189 -5.09 7.60 -10.73
N HIS A 190 -4.87 6.42 -11.31
CA HIS A 190 -4.86 5.14 -10.61
C HIS A 190 -3.77 4.21 -11.16
N VAL A 191 -3.50 3.11 -10.46
CA VAL A 191 -2.63 2.03 -10.95
C VAL A 191 -3.43 1.15 -11.90
N PRO A 192 -2.94 0.87 -13.13
CA PRO A 192 -3.57 -0.09 -14.02
C PRO A 192 -3.30 -1.51 -13.51
N TYR A 193 -4.36 -2.27 -13.24
CA TYR A 193 -4.26 -3.66 -12.80
C TYR A 193 -4.56 -4.62 -13.94
N GLU A 194 -3.86 -5.76 -13.94
CA GLU A 194 -4.10 -6.87 -14.87
C GLU A 194 -4.49 -8.11 -14.09
N LEU A 195 -5.46 -8.89 -14.60
CA LEU A 195 -5.85 -10.18 -14.03
C LEU A 195 -5.05 -11.30 -14.68
N ILE A 196 -4.46 -12.17 -13.86
CA ILE A 196 -3.87 -13.43 -14.33
C ILE A 196 -4.46 -14.61 -13.56
N ILE A 197 -4.38 -15.79 -14.14
CA ILE A 197 -4.72 -17.05 -13.47
C ILE A 197 -3.43 -17.85 -13.30
N GLU A 198 -3.06 -18.14 -12.07
CA GLU A 198 -1.90 -18.96 -11.71
C GLU A 198 -2.37 -20.10 -10.81
N ASP A 199 -2.04 -21.34 -11.13
CA ASP A 199 -2.47 -22.55 -10.41
C ASP A 199 -3.99 -22.57 -10.09
N ASN A 200 -4.81 -22.21 -11.06
CA ASN A 200 -6.26 -22.08 -10.96
C ASN A 200 -6.72 -21.03 -9.91
N ARG A 201 -5.90 -20.03 -9.59
CA ARG A 201 -6.25 -18.94 -8.70
C ARG A 201 -6.11 -17.59 -9.41
N PRO A 202 -7.08 -16.68 -9.24
CA PRO A 202 -6.96 -15.33 -9.76
C PRO A 202 -5.96 -14.54 -8.93
N LEU A 203 -5.07 -13.85 -9.62
CA LEU A 203 -4.17 -12.84 -9.05
C LEU A 203 -4.34 -11.53 -9.83
N CYS A 204 -4.29 -10.41 -9.16
CA CYS A 204 -4.13 -9.13 -9.82
C CYS A 204 -2.67 -8.68 -9.79
N LEU A 205 -2.18 -8.24 -10.94
CA LEU A 205 -0.85 -7.67 -11.10
C LEU A 205 -0.92 -6.15 -10.93
N CYS A 206 -0.24 -5.64 -9.92
CA CYS A 206 -0.05 -4.22 -9.66
C CYS A 206 1.35 -3.83 -10.15
N PRO A 207 1.51 -3.09 -11.27
CA PRO A 207 2.83 -2.64 -11.71
C PRO A 207 3.46 -1.73 -10.65
N ASN A 208 4.75 -1.89 -10.41
CA ASN A 208 5.46 -0.99 -9.52
C ASN A 208 5.53 0.41 -10.16
N PHE A 209 4.92 1.39 -9.51
CA PHE A 209 4.94 2.79 -9.95
C PHE A 209 6.09 3.60 -9.34
N ILE A 210 6.94 2.96 -8.53
CA ILE A 210 8.15 3.54 -7.94
C ILE A 210 9.37 3.13 -8.75
N THR A 211 10.30 4.06 -8.92
CA THR A 211 11.53 3.90 -9.69
C THR A 211 12.77 4.15 -8.84
N THR A 212 13.96 4.05 -9.43
CA THR A 212 15.21 4.46 -8.78
C THR A 212 15.24 5.94 -8.40
N GLU A 213 14.41 6.78 -9.04
CA GLU A 213 14.39 8.24 -8.84
C GLU A 213 13.26 8.72 -7.96
N THR A 214 12.34 7.83 -7.57
CA THR A 214 11.15 8.18 -6.80
C THR A 214 10.95 7.23 -5.62
N GLU A 215 10.27 7.69 -4.58
CA GLU A 215 9.84 6.86 -3.48
C GLU A 215 8.38 7.13 -3.12
N PHE A 216 7.72 6.13 -2.55
CA PHE A 216 6.37 6.25 -2.02
C PHE A 216 6.42 6.58 -0.54
N VAL A 217 5.79 7.67 -0.16
CA VAL A 217 5.58 8.07 1.23
C VAL A 217 4.12 7.82 1.59
N PRO A 218 3.81 6.78 2.39
CA PRO A 218 2.45 6.54 2.86
C PRO A 218 1.91 7.74 3.65
N ALA A 219 0.63 8.05 3.49
CA ALA A 219 -0.05 9.10 4.25
C ALA A 219 0.06 8.90 5.78
N TYR A 220 0.32 7.66 6.21
CA TYR A 220 0.58 7.30 7.60
C TYR A 220 1.74 8.12 8.22
N PHE A 221 2.81 8.38 7.46
CA PHE A 221 3.95 9.16 7.95
C PHE A 221 3.74 10.68 7.86
N VAL A 222 2.70 11.11 7.15
CA VAL A 222 2.36 12.52 6.99
C VAL A 222 1.36 13.00 8.06
N LYS A 223 0.40 12.15 8.43
CA LYS A 223 -0.78 12.52 9.26
C LYS A 223 -0.46 13.11 10.64
N ASP A 224 0.72 12.82 11.18
CA ASP A 224 1.13 13.24 12.55
C ASP A 224 2.39 14.12 12.54
N ILE A 225 2.75 14.71 11.38
CA ILE A 225 3.93 15.59 11.26
C ILE A 225 3.76 16.88 12.09
N LEU A 226 2.53 17.34 12.27
CA LEU A 226 2.14 18.43 13.13
C LEU A 226 1.31 17.93 14.31
N PRO A 227 1.34 18.60 15.48
CA PRO A 227 0.41 18.31 16.56
C PRO A 227 -1.04 18.65 16.13
N LYS A 228 -1.99 17.77 16.45
CA LYS A 228 -3.40 17.98 16.17
C LYS A 228 -4.04 18.83 17.28
N SER A 229 -4.68 19.95 16.93
CA SER A 229 -5.51 20.72 17.84
C SER A 229 -6.85 20.01 18.11
N ASN A 230 -7.40 20.21 19.33
CA ASN A 230 -8.70 19.66 19.70
C ASN A 230 -9.85 20.14 18.79
N ASN A 231 -9.73 21.31 18.20
CA ASN A 231 -10.74 21.93 17.33
C ASN A 231 -10.60 21.49 15.85
N ASP A 232 -9.55 20.75 15.50
CA ASP A 232 -9.32 20.32 14.13
C ASP A 232 -10.12 19.07 13.80
N SER A 233 -10.78 19.10 12.63
CA SER A 233 -11.25 17.87 12.01
C SER A 233 -10.04 17.02 11.58
N VAL A 234 -10.20 15.69 11.54
CA VAL A 234 -9.15 14.78 11.05
C VAL A 234 -8.73 15.13 9.63
N TYR A 235 -9.68 15.44 8.75
CA TYR A 235 -9.43 15.83 7.37
C TYR A 235 -8.67 17.17 7.27
N GLY A 236 -9.13 18.21 7.98
CA GLY A 236 -8.46 19.52 7.98
C GLY A 236 -7.06 19.47 8.58
N HIS A 237 -6.85 18.67 9.63
CA HIS A 237 -5.53 18.44 10.18
C HIS A 237 -4.59 17.79 9.17
N PHE A 238 -5.06 16.74 8.47
CA PHE A 238 -4.27 16.07 7.45
C PHE A 238 -3.85 17.01 6.31
N LEU A 239 -4.77 17.86 5.83
CA LEU A 239 -4.46 18.88 4.82
C LEU A 239 -3.36 19.84 5.30
N ARG A 240 -3.41 20.30 6.56
CA ARG A 240 -2.35 21.16 7.12
C ARG A 240 -1.00 20.46 7.23
N CYS A 241 -1.00 19.17 7.56
CA CYS A 241 0.24 18.38 7.54
C CYS A 241 0.84 18.29 6.14
N CYS A 242 0.00 18.10 5.14
CA CYS A 242 0.43 18.08 3.74
C CYS A 242 0.95 19.45 3.27
N ASP A 243 0.27 20.53 3.63
CA ASP A 243 0.68 21.90 3.33
C ASP A 243 2.03 22.26 3.97
N TYR A 244 2.21 21.90 5.24
CA TYR A 244 3.49 22.06 5.94
C TYR A 244 4.66 21.37 5.22
N LEU A 245 4.41 20.19 4.64
CA LEU A 245 5.38 19.45 3.84
C LEU A 245 5.46 19.92 2.38
N GLN A 246 4.71 20.94 2.00
CA GLN A 246 4.64 21.47 0.64
C GLN A 246 4.28 20.41 -0.41
N ILE A 247 3.38 19.51 -0.09
CA ILE A 247 2.91 18.48 -1.03
C ILE A 247 1.90 19.11 -1.99
N PRO A 248 2.15 19.11 -3.31
CA PRO A 248 1.22 19.72 -4.27
C PRO A 248 -0.03 18.85 -4.50
N ASP A 249 -1.12 19.45 -4.97
CA ASP A 249 -2.35 18.83 -5.51
C ASP A 249 -3.11 17.89 -4.55
N VAL A 250 -2.90 18.02 -3.23
CA VAL A 250 -3.49 17.10 -2.24
C VAL A 250 -5.01 17.21 -2.17
N ALA A 251 -5.55 18.41 -2.14
CA ALA A 251 -7.00 18.60 -1.94
C ALA A 251 -7.82 17.96 -3.07
N GLY A 252 -7.41 18.18 -4.33
CA GLY A 252 -8.05 17.58 -5.50
C GLY A 252 -7.95 16.06 -5.49
N TYR A 253 -6.76 15.53 -5.22
CA TYR A 253 -6.53 14.11 -5.10
C TYR A 253 -7.43 13.43 -4.05
N LEU A 254 -7.54 14.01 -2.86
CA LEU A 254 -8.38 13.45 -1.80
C LEU A 254 -9.87 13.48 -2.19
N GLN A 255 -10.34 14.53 -2.87
CA GLN A 255 -11.72 14.59 -3.33
C GLN A 255 -12.02 13.51 -4.38
N GLN A 256 -11.10 13.28 -5.34
CA GLN A 256 -11.21 12.18 -6.31
C GLN A 256 -11.22 10.80 -5.62
N MET A 257 -10.30 10.58 -4.65
CA MET A 257 -10.23 9.36 -3.86
C MET A 257 -11.55 9.09 -3.12
N LEU A 258 -12.12 10.10 -2.45
CA LEU A 258 -13.37 9.97 -1.70
C LEU A 258 -14.57 9.67 -2.62
N CYS A 259 -14.60 10.21 -3.84
CA CYS A 259 -15.61 9.87 -4.83
C CYS A 259 -15.51 8.41 -5.29
N LEU A 260 -14.29 7.93 -5.59
CA LEU A 260 -14.06 6.54 -5.97
C LEU A 260 -14.44 5.59 -4.83
N ASP A 261 -13.91 5.83 -3.64
CA ASP A 261 -14.16 4.99 -2.46
C ASP A 261 -15.66 4.92 -2.11
N TYR A 262 -16.40 6.03 -2.27
CA TYR A 262 -17.84 6.04 -2.12
C TYR A 262 -18.53 5.14 -3.15
N LEU A 263 -18.14 5.18 -4.43
CA LEU A 263 -18.78 4.38 -5.48
C LEU A 263 -18.60 2.88 -5.26
N ILE A 264 -17.37 2.48 -4.93
CA ILE A 264 -17.02 1.06 -4.79
C ILE A 264 -17.18 0.52 -3.37
N GLU A 265 -17.68 1.31 -2.41
CA GLU A 265 -17.75 0.96 -0.98
C GLU A 265 -16.41 0.43 -0.46
N ASN A 266 -15.33 1.19 -0.65
CA ASN A 266 -14.01 0.79 -0.14
C ASN A 266 -13.98 0.92 1.39
N SER A 267 -13.90 -0.20 2.10
CA SER A 267 -13.88 -0.24 3.56
C SER A 267 -12.48 -0.19 4.19
N ASP A 268 -11.41 -0.23 3.37
CA ASP A 268 -10.02 -0.35 3.84
C ASP A 268 -9.08 0.77 3.34
N ARG A 269 -9.59 1.98 3.11
CA ARG A 269 -8.78 3.15 2.74
C ARG A 269 -8.02 3.71 3.95
N HIS A 270 -7.23 2.89 4.64
CA HIS A 270 -6.39 3.38 5.72
C HIS A 270 -5.20 4.22 5.19
N TYR A 271 -4.52 4.96 6.08
CA TYR A 271 -3.40 5.85 5.72
C TYR A 271 -2.18 5.14 5.08
N GLY A 272 -2.15 3.83 5.02
CA GLY A 272 -1.14 3.05 4.28
C GLY A 272 -1.50 2.79 2.82
N ASN A 273 -2.80 2.90 2.46
CA ASN A 273 -3.34 2.57 1.13
C ASN A 273 -3.51 3.79 0.22
N PHE A 274 -2.93 4.91 0.59
CA PHE A 274 -2.73 6.10 -0.23
C PHE A 274 -1.54 6.89 0.29
N GLY A 275 -1.03 7.82 -0.50
CA GLY A 275 0.13 8.63 -0.12
C GLY A 275 0.68 9.43 -1.28
N PHE A 276 1.98 9.70 -1.22
CA PHE A 276 2.62 10.69 -2.05
C PHE A 276 3.90 10.16 -2.68
N ILE A 277 4.24 10.68 -3.83
CA ILE A 277 5.52 10.44 -4.51
C ILE A 277 6.49 11.53 -4.09
N ARG A 278 7.69 11.13 -3.69
CA ARG A 278 8.80 12.01 -3.37
C ARG A 278 9.98 11.70 -4.30
N ASP A 279 10.68 12.69 -4.76
CA ASP A 279 11.94 12.52 -5.49
C ASP A 279 13.02 11.96 -4.54
N ALA A 280 13.63 10.85 -4.93
CA ALA A 280 14.55 10.11 -4.05
C ALA A 280 15.92 10.80 -3.84
N ASN A 281 16.26 11.79 -4.65
CA ASN A 281 17.54 12.51 -4.56
C ASN A 281 17.38 13.85 -3.84
N SER A 282 16.39 14.66 -4.25
CA SER A 282 16.12 15.97 -3.66
C SER A 282 15.22 15.92 -2.42
N LEU A 283 14.56 14.80 -2.20
CA LEU A 283 13.56 14.55 -1.14
C LEU A 283 12.36 15.52 -1.18
N LYS A 284 12.11 16.16 -2.32
CA LYS A 284 10.95 17.02 -2.55
C LYS A 284 9.74 16.20 -2.98
N PHE A 285 8.57 16.53 -2.45
CA PHE A 285 7.33 15.90 -2.90
C PHE A 285 6.98 16.33 -4.32
N LEU A 286 6.63 15.34 -5.15
CA LEU A 286 6.21 15.51 -6.54
C LEU A 286 4.69 15.57 -6.67
N GLY A 287 3.96 15.08 -5.67
CA GLY A 287 2.50 15.05 -5.65
C GLY A 287 1.93 13.71 -5.18
N PRO A 288 0.61 13.51 -5.36
CA PRO A 288 -0.05 12.28 -4.97
C PRO A 288 0.39 11.07 -5.80
N ALA A 289 0.47 9.92 -5.14
CA ALA A 289 0.59 8.64 -5.80
C ALA A 289 -0.69 8.30 -6.59
N PRO A 290 -0.61 7.49 -7.66
CA PRO A 290 -1.82 6.95 -8.27
C PRO A 290 -2.63 6.16 -7.23
N LEU A 291 -3.97 6.16 -7.32
CA LEU A 291 -4.80 5.36 -6.39
C LEU A 291 -4.56 3.87 -6.60
N PHE A 292 -4.42 3.14 -5.52
CA PHE A 292 -4.16 1.70 -5.49
C PHE A 292 -4.82 1.05 -4.29
N ASP A 293 -4.77 -0.28 -4.21
CA ASP A 293 -5.24 -1.11 -3.09
C ASP A 293 -6.74 -0.93 -2.82
N ASN A 294 -7.55 -1.27 -3.83
CA ASN A 294 -9.01 -1.19 -3.80
C ASN A 294 -9.65 -2.59 -3.64
N GLY A 295 -8.86 -3.63 -3.36
CA GLY A 295 -9.35 -5.00 -3.30
C GLY A 295 -10.41 -5.22 -2.23
N THR A 296 -10.30 -4.56 -1.07
CA THR A 296 -11.28 -4.62 0.02
C THR A 296 -12.41 -3.61 -0.21
N SER A 297 -13.16 -3.82 -1.30
CA SER A 297 -14.29 -3.01 -1.73
C SER A 297 -15.42 -3.91 -2.24
N LEU A 298 -16.49 -3.33 -2.77
CA LEU A 298 -17.59 -4.04 -3.42
C LEU A 298 -18.15 -5.18 -2.55
N TRP A 299 -18.24 -4.95 -1.24
CA TRP A 299 -18.78 -5.91 -0.24
C TRP A 299 -18.12 -7.29 -0.30
N CYS A 300 -16.79 -7.37 -0.61
CA CYS A 300 -16.12 -8.66 -0.83
C CYS A 300 -16.13 -9.59 0.40
N GLU A 301 -16.27 -9.05 1.60
CA GLU A 301 -16.32 -9.81 2.86
C GLU A 301 -17.75 -9.96 3.40
N SER A 302 -18.76 -9.39 2.71
CA SER A 302 -20.15 -9.39 3.15
C SER A 302 -20.94 -10.56 2.54
N LEU A 303 -22.01 -10.98 3.24
CA LEU A 303 -23.00 -11.89 2.69
C LEU A 303 -23.81 -11.22 1.56
N ASN A 304 -24.42 -12.01 0.67
CA ASN A 304 -25.25 -11.47 -0.42
C ASN A 304 -26.40 -10.60 0.09
N SER A 305 -26.96 -10.92 1.26
CA SER A 305 -28.04 -10.14 1.91
C SER A 305 -27.59 -8.76 2.42
N GLU A 306 -26.29 -8.56 2.62
CA GLU A 306 -25.71 -7.33 3.16
C GLU A 306 -25.19 -6.39 2.05
N ILE A 307 -25.14 -6.87 0.80
CA ILE A 307 -24.72 -6.06 -0.33
C ILE A 307 -25.63 -4.86 -0.49
N GLY A 308 -25.04 -3.66 -0.59
CA GLY A 308 -25.75 -2.39 -0.65
C GLY A 308 -25.92 -1.69 0.70
N THR A 309 -25.61 -2.36 1.82
CA THR A 309 -25.52 -1.70 3.14
C THR A 309 -24.26 -0.84 3.22
N GLU A 310 -24.29 0.18 4.07
CA GLU A 310 -23.14 1.03 4.34
C GLU A 310 -22.17 0.31 5.29
N LEU A 311 -20.90 0.16 4.89
CA LEU A 311 -19.86 -0.47 5.69
C LEU A 311 -19.08 0.60 6.48
N PRO A 312 -18.34 0.22 7.54
CA PRO A 312 -17.38 1.09 8.18
C PRO A 312 -16.34 1.60 7.17
N ALA A 313 -15.98 2.87 7.26
CA ALA A 313 -15.03 3.51 6.37
C ALA A 313 -13.95 4.28 7.14
N MET A 314 -12.85 4.57 6.47
CA MET A 314 -11.71 5.35 6.92
C MET A 314 -11.08 6.10 5.75
N PRO A 315 -10.18 7.09 5.92
CA PRO A 315 -9.53 7.44 7.19
C PRO A 315 -10.18 8.60 7.93
N PHE A 316 -11.03 9.43 7.29
CA PHE A 316 -11.45 10.72 7.84
C PHE A 316 -12.80 10.66 8.54
N LYS A 317 -13.66 9.77 8.14
CA LYS A 317 -15.02 9.53 8.69
C LYS A 317 -15.28 8.03 8.72
N ASP A 318 -16.28 7.65 9.51
CA ASP A 318 -16.65 6.26 9.81
C ASP A 318 -17.56 5.59 8.77
N THR A 319 -18.11 6.35 7.78
CA THR A 319 -18.88 5.81 6.67
C THR A 319 -18.55 6.53 5.36
N GLN A 320 -18.73 5.85 4.22
CA GLN A 320 -18.47 6.44 2.90
C GLN A 320 -19.35 7.65 2.59
N LYS A 321 -20.60 7.65 3.05
CA LYS A 321 -21.49 8.80 2.90
C LYS A 321 -20.99 10.03 3.66
N LYS A 322 -20.47 9.84 4.87
CA LYS A 322 -19.86 10.94 5.64
C LYS A 322 -18.51 11.37 5.06
N GLN A 323 -17.76 10.46 4.46
CA GLN A 323 -16.54 10.77 3.70
C GLN A 323 -16.87 11.64 2.49
N LEU A 324 -17.88 11.26 1.70
CA LEU A 324 -18.34 12.02 0.53
C LEU A 324 -18.74 13.47 0.89
N ALA A 325 -19.28 13.71 2.08
CA ALA A 325 -19.61 15.07 2.54
C ALA A 325 -18.38 16.00 2.71
N LEU A 326 -17.15 15.47 2.65
CA LEU A 326 -15.91 16.26 2.62
C LEU A 326 -15.57 16.77 1.22
N VAL A 327 -16.14 16.20 0.17
CA VAL A 327 -15.97 16.64 -1.22
C VAL A 327 -16.69 17.98 -1.41
N LYS A 328 -15.97 18.98 -1.96
CA LYS A 328 -16.47 20.35 -2.14
C LYS A 328 -16.49 20.79 -3.60
N GLU A 329 -15.82 20.06 -4.47
CA GLU A 329 -15.69 20.36 -5.89
C GLU A 329 -15.88 19.08 -6.70
N CYS A 330 -16.42 19.22 -7.92
CA CYS A 330 -16.50 18.11 -8.85
C CYS A 330 -15.21 18.04 -9.68
N LEU A 331 -14.31 17.10 -9.33
CA LEU A 331 -13.02 16.90 -9.98
C LEU A 331 -12.91 15.55 -10.70
N ILE A 332 -14.05 14.94 -11.05
CA ILE A 332 -14.15 13.69 -11.80
C ILE A 332 -15.03 13.89 -13.04
N ASP A 333 -14.91 13.00 -14.03
CA ASP A 333 -15.83 13.00 -15.17
C ASP A 333 -17.22 12.51 -14.74
N ILE A 334 -18.20 13.41 -14.69
CA ILE A 334 -19.60 13.09 -14.32
C ILE A 334 -20.24 12.14 -15.33
N ASN A 335 -19.86 12.19 -16.62
CA ASN A 335 -20.43 11.31 -17.64
C ASN A 335 -20.00 9.87 -17.42
N GLY A 336 -18.78 9.66 -16.90
CA GLY A 336 -18.28 8.33 -16.56
C GLY A 336 -19.05 7.62 -15.42
N ILE A 337 -19.74 8.40 -14.57
CA ILE A 337 -20.49 7.84 -13.43
C ILE A 337 -21.57 6.87 -13.90
N ASP A 338 -22.24 7.14 -15.01
CA ASP A 338 -23.36 6.32 -15.52
C ASP A 338 -22.90 4.91 -15.96
N ALA A 339 -21.63 4.78 -16.36
CA ALA A 339 -21.03 3.50 -16.78
C ALA A 339 -20.56 2.62 -15.60
N CYS A 340 -20.38 3.16 -14.39
CA CYS A 340 -19.73 2.47 -13.27
C CYS A 340 -20.37 1.14 -12.91
N ALA A 341 -21.70 1.07 -12.89
CA ALA A 341 -22.44 -0.16 -12.55
C ALA A 341 -22.21 -1.27 -13.58
N GLU A 342 -22.17 -0.91 -14.86
CA GLU A 342 -21.93 -1.85 -15.96
C GLU A 342 -20.46 -2.31 -15.98
N ILE A 343 -19.51 -1.42 -15.77
CA ILE A 343 -18.09 -1.73 -15.63
C ILE A 343 -17.88 -2.78 -14.53
N VAL A 344 -18.45 -2.56 -13.35
CA VAL A 344 -18.36 -3.48 -12.22
C VAL A 344 -19.00 -4.82 -12.58
N ARG A 345 -20.22 -4.83 -13.15
CA ARG A 345 -20.91 -6.05 -13.58
C ARG A 345 -20.06 -6.85 -14.57
N ASN A 346 -19.56 -6.22 -15.61
CA ASN A 346 -18.78 -6.88 -16.65
C ASN A 346 -17.50 -7.48 -16.09
N THR A 347 -16.78 -6.76 -15.22
CA THR A 347 -15.57 -7.25 -14.58
C THR A 347 -15.85 -8.43 -13.65
N LEU A 348 -16.82 -8.31 -12.73
CA LEU A 348 -17.11 -9.37 -11.77
C LEU A 348 -17.72 -10.63 -12.43
N SER A 349 -18.43 -10.49 -13.55
CA SER A 349 -18.99 -11.61 -14.31
C SER A 349 -17.95 -12.52 -14.93
N THR A 350 -16.69 -12.08 -15.04
CA THR A 350 -15.58 -12.93 -15.52
C THR A 350 -15.08 -13.90 -14.45
N SER A 351 -15.48 -13.71 -13.19
CA SER A 351 -15.08 -14.58 -12.09
C SER A 351 -15.89 -15.88 -12.06
N PRO A 352 -15.25 -17.05 -12.09
CA PRO A 352 -15.93 -18.33 -11.91
C PRO A 352 -16.32 -18.60 -10.44
N TYR A 353 -15.91 -17.75 -9.50
CA TYR A 353 -16.14 -17.90 -8.05
C TYR A 353 -17.34 -17.09 -7.55
N LEU A 354 -17.86 -16.16 -8.37
CA LEU A 354 -18.97 -15.30 -8.00
C LEU A 354 -20.24 -15.77 -8.73
N ASP A 355 -21.30 -16.02 -7.98
CA ASP A 355 -22.59 -16.34 -8.57
C ASP A 355 -23.29 -15.11 -9.18
N LYS A 356 -24.25 -15.37 -10.08
CA LYS A 356 -24.98 -14.31 -10.80
C LYS A 356 -25.75 -13.39 -9.85
N GLU A 357 -26.29 -13.91 -8.74
CA GLU A 357 -27.04 -13.12 -7.77
C GLU A 357 -26.11 -12.10 -7.12
N ARG A 358 -24.91 -12.52 -6.65
CA ARG A 358 -23.92 -11.64 -6.06
C ARG A 358 -23.49 -10.53 -7.01
N VAL A 359 -23.14 -10.88 -8.25
CA VAL A 359 -22.74 -9.91 -9.28
C VAL A 359 -23.85 -8.90 -9.55
N THR A 360 -25.11 -9.37 -9.66
CA THR A 360 -26.27 -8.49 -9.87
C THR A 360 -26.46 -7.53 -8.71
N ARG A 361 -26.47 -8.03 -7.48
CA ARG A 361 -26.64 -7.20 -6.27
C ARG A 361 -25.56 -6.15 -6.14
N ILE A 362 -24.27 -6.50 -6.37
CA ILE A 362 -23.16 -5.56 -6.33
C ILE A 362 -23.35 -4.48 -7.40
N SER A 363 -23.65 -4.85 -8.65
CA SER A 363 -23.81 -3.87 -9.72
C SER A 363 -24.99 -2.92 -9.49
N GLU A 364 -26.10 -3.41 -8.93
CA GLU A 364 -27.26 -2.59 -8.54
C GLU A 364 -26.91 -1.62 -7.40
N ALA A 365 -26.17 -2.10 -6.40
CA ALA A 365 -25.69 -1.27 -5.29
C ALA A 365 -24.76 -0.15 -5.79
N VAL A 366 -23.81 -0.45 -6.69
CA VAL A 366 -22.95 0.55 -7.32
C VAL A 366 -23.80 1.53 -8.16
N GLY A 367 -24.80 1.07 -8.89
CA GLY A 367 -25.73 1.92 -9.65
C GLY A 367 -26.52 2.89 -8.75
N ASN A 368 -26.94 2.42 -7.56
CA ASN A 368 -27.59 3.29 -6.57
C ASN A 368 -26.61 4.37 -6.05
N ARG A 369 -25.36 4.00 -5.78
CA ARG A 369 -24.32 4.93 -5.35
C ARG A 369 -23.94 5.90 -6.47
N ALA A 370 -23.88 5.45 -7.71
CA ALA A 370 -23.62 6.29 -8.87
C ALA A 370 -24.67 7.42 -8.99
N ARG A 371 -25.97 7.07 -8.87
CA ARG A 371 -27.05 8.07 -8.82
C ARG A 371 -26.91 9.02 -7.63
N GLY A 372 -26.57 8.49 -6.46
CA GLY A 372 -26.33 9.27 -5.25
C GLY A 372 -25.19 10.27 -5.42
N LEU A 373 -24.04 9.82 -5.97
CA LEU A 373 -22.87 10.66 -6.26
C LEU A 373 -23.20 11.77 -7.26
N LYS A 374 -23.86 11.42 -8.38
CA LYS A 374 -24.25 12.39 -9.41
C LYS A 374 -25.15 13.48 -8.84
N ASN A 375 -26.16 13.10 -8.03
CA ASN A 375 -27.03 14.02 -7.33
C ASN A 375 -26.31 14.88 -6.27
N TYR A 376 -25.27 14.36 -5.65
CA TYR A 376 -24.46 15.11 -4.71
C TYR A 376 -23.61 16.16 -5.43
N LEU A 377 -22.86 15.73 -6.46
CA LEU A 377 -21.96 16.60 -7.21
C LEU A 377 -22.70 17.70 -7.98
N SER A 378 -23.91 17.44 -8.50
CA SER A 378 -24.73 18.46 -9.17
C SER A 378 -25.21 19.60 -8.26
N LYS A 379 -25.08 19.47 -6.95
CA LYS A 379 -25.41 20.51 -5.97
C LYS A 379 -24.20 21.34 -5.55
N LEU A 380 -22.99 20.91 -5.94
CA LEU A 380 -21.74 21.62 -5.65
C LEU A 380 -21.42 22.67 -6.73
N ASN A 381 -22.02 22.51 -7.92
CA ASN A 381 -21.99 23.47 -9.03
C ASN A 381 -23.19 24.41 -8.90
#